data_4ce9f973f917fe75c6dcd1029de12eb5
#
_entry.id   4ce9f973f917fe75c6dcd1029de12eb5
#
_cell.length_a   1.000
_cell.length_b   1.000
_cell.length_c   1.000
_cell.angle_alpha   90.00
_cell.angle_beta   90.00
_cell.angle_gamma   90.00
#
_symmetry.space_group_name_H-M   'P 1'
#
loop_
_entity.id
_entity.type
_entity.pdbx_description
1 polymer ?
#
loop_
_entity_poly.entity_id
_entity_poly.type
_entity_poly.pdbx_seq_one_letter_code
_entity_poly.pdbx_strand_id
1 'polypeptide(L)'
;MPLTLTLTEGVLPKGQEKVAFSRLSDAMLKWHGLAGNKALTPNIVGSIHVLPKEHTYSGAKEASVAFVEWKVPSFAFASRDVQVGYIEEATSIIHELSGAHHPKERIWVNVVHAVDGAWGIAGMAFTNAQLGEGAASA
;
A
#
# COMPACT_ATOMS: atom_id res chain seq x y z
N MET A 1 3.60 -5.89 -7.11
CA MET A 1 3.31 -5.71 -5.68
C MET A 1 1.98 -4.96 -5.55
N PRO A 2 0.92 -5.66 -5.26
CA PRO A 2 -0.42 -5.07 -5.19
C PRO A 2 -0.63 -4.21 -3.94
N LEU A 3 -1.10 -2.98 -4.17
CA LEU A 3 -1.63 -2.09 -3.15
C LEU A 3 -3.17 -2.12 -3.23
N THR A 4 -3.82 -2.44 -2.13
CA THR A 4 -5.27 -2.31 -2.00
C THR A 4 -5.57 -1.16 -1.05
N LEU A 5 -6.24 -0.13 -1.56
CA LEU A 5 -6.69 1.01 -0.77
C LEU A 5 -8.20 0.90 -0.60
N THR A 6 -8.65 0.66 0.62
CA THR A 6 -10.07 0.56 0.95
C THR A 6 -10.46 1.69 1.88
N LEU A 7 -11.48 2.44 1.51
CA LEU A 7 -11.92 3.62 2.23
C LEU A 7 -13.44 3.59 2.43
N THR A 8 -13.89 4.02 3.57
CA THR A 8 -15.30 4.39 3.72
C THR A 8 -15.57 5.65 2.91
N GLU A 9 -16.69 5.75 2.24
CA GLU A 9 -17.11 6.96 1.53
C GLU A 9 -17.04 8.18 2.46
N GLY A 10 -16.52 9.29 1.95
CA GLY A 10 -16.37 10.54 2.70
C GLY A 10 -15.07 10.66 3.50
N VAL A 11 -14.28 9.60 3.63
CA VAL A 11 -12.95 9.69 4.27
C VAL A 11 -12.03 10.63 3.46
N LEU A 12 -12.00 10.45 2.16
CA LEU A 12 -11.30 11.37 1.26
C LEU A 12 -12.30 12.13 0.38
N PRO A 13 -12.03 13.39 0.05
CA PRO A 13 -12.81 14.10 -0.97
C PRO A 13 -12.72 13.37 -2.31
N LYS A 14 -13.80 13.43 -3.09
CA LYS A 14 -13.88 12.79 -4.41
C LYS A 14 -12.70 13.24 -5.29
N GLY A 15 -12.00 12.28 -5.88
CA GLY A 15 -10.83 12.51 -6.72
C GLY A 15 -9.51 12.43 -5.96
N GLN A 16 -9.51 12.51 -4.63
CA GLN A 16 -8.29 12.40 -3.84
C GLN A 16 -7.82 10.96 -3.66
N GLU A 17 -8.66 9.99 -3.96
CA GLU A 17 -8.28 8.56 -3.92
C GLU A 17 -7.14 8.27 -4.89
N LYS A 18 -7.16 8.85 -6.08
CA LYS A 18 -6.08 8.72 -7.06
C LYS A 18 -4.77 9.31 -6.55
N VAL A 19 -4.85 10.48 -5.91
CA VAL A 19 -3.69 11.15 -5.33
C VAL A 19 -3.12 10.30 -4.19
N ALA A 20 -3.97 9.74 -3.35
CA ALA A 20 -3.56 8.84 -2.28
C ALA A 20 -2.83 7.62 -2.84
N PHE A 21 -3.40 6.94 -3.83
CA PHE A 21 -2.79 5.75 -4.44
C PHE A 21 -1.41 6.08 -5.03
N SER A 22 -1.29 7.17 -5.76
CA SER A 22 -0.03 7.63 -6.34
C SER A 22 1.01 7.92 -5.26
N ARG A 23 0.66 8.70 -4.24
CA ARG A 23 1.57 9.05 -3.15
C ARG A 23 2.01 7.84 -2.33
N LEU A 24 1.08 6.90 -2.06
CA LEU A 24 1.39 5.66 -1.35
C LEU A 24 2.36 4.78 -2.13
N SER A 25 2.20 4.71 -3.45
CA SER A 25 3.08 3.96 -4.35
C SER A 25 4.47 4.59 -4.44
N ASP A 26 4.53 5.91 -4.60
CA ASP A 26 5.80 6.64 -4.67
C ASP A 26 6.59 6.52 -3.36
N ALA A 27 5.91 6.62 -2.23
CA ALA A 27 6.53 6.46 -0.92
C ALA A 27 7.10 5.04 -0.74
N MET A 28 6.39 4.02 -1.19
CA MET A 28 6.88 2.64 -1.12
C MET A 28 8.19 2.47 -1.89
N LEU A 29 8.24 2.96 -3.11
CA LEU A 29 9.48 2.93 -3.91
C LEU A 29 10.59 3.73 -3.27
N LYS A 30 10.28 4.92 -2.77
CA LYS A 30 11.25 5.80 -2.09
C LYS A 30 11.90 5.12 -0.88
N TRP A 31 11.11 4.52 0.00
CA TRP A 31 11.61 3.86 1.21
C TRP A 31 12.48 2.63 0.89
N HIS A 32 12.30 2.03 -0.26
CA HIS A 32 13.12 0.91 -0.73
C HIS A 32 14.30 1.34 -1.61
N GLY A 33 14.52 2.64 -1.79
CA GLY A 33 15.59 3.15 -2.65
C GLY A 33 15.38 2.85 -4.13
N LEU A 34 14.12 2.71 -4.55
CA LEU A 34 13.74 2.26 -5.90
C LEU A 34 12.95 3.32 -6.67
N ALA A 35 12.97 4.57 -6.22
CA ALA A 35 12.32 5.66 -6.92
C ALA A 35 12.86 5.76 -8.36
N GLY A 36 11.95 5.80 -9.34
CA GLY A 36 12.31 5.86 -10.75
C GLY A 36 12.78 4.54 -11.36
N ASN A 37 12.74 3.43 -10.63
CA ASN A 37 13.11 2.12 -11.17
C ASN A 37 12.09 1.67 -12.22
N LYS A 38 12.56 1.54 -13.48
CA LYS A 38 11.69 1.26 -14.62
C LYS A 38 11.14 -0.16 -14.66
N ALA A 39 11.83 -1.10 -14.05
CA ALA A 39 11.38 -2.50 -14.01
C ALA A 39 10.33 -2.71 -12.92
N LEU A 40 10.47 -2.04 -11.78
CA LEU A 40 9.58 -2.24 -10.65
C LEU A 40 8.33 -1.36 -10.70
N THR A 41 8.42 -0.14 -11.20
CA THR A 41 7.28 0.77 -11.23
C THR A 41 6.04 0.18 -11.88
N PRO A 42 6.12 -0.51 -13.04
CA PRO A 42 4.93 -1.15 -13.62
C PRO A 42 4.37 -2.32 -12.81
N ASN A 43 5.14 -2.84 -11.86
CA ASN A 43 4.71 -3.92 -10.98
C ASN A 43 4.10 -3.42 -9.67
N ILE A 44 4.03 -2.11 -9.46
CA ILE A 44 3.22 -1.50 -8.42
C ILE A 44 1.82 -1.38 -9.01
N VAL A 45 1.01 -2.36 -8.69
CA VAL A 45 -0.36 -2.49 -9.20
C VAL A 45 -1.33 -2.42 -8.05
N GLY A 46 -2.61 -2.31 -8.34
CA GLY A 46 -3.58 -2.36 -7.25
C GLY A 46 -4.94 -1.81 -7.62
N SER A 47 -5.71 -1.57 -6.59
CA SER A 47 -7.10 -1.15 -6.73
C SER A 47 -7.53 -0.25 -5.57
N ILE A 48 -8.56 0.54 -5.84
CA ILE A 48 -9.19 1.43 -4.86
C ILE A 48 -10.62 0.95 -4.67
N HIS A 49 -11.02 0.79 -3.41
CA HIS A 49 -12.37 0.39 -3.03
C HIS A 49 -12.95 1.43 -2.10
N VAL A 50 -13.98 2.13 -2.54
CA VAL A 50 -14.73 3.09 -1.73
C VAL A 50 -16.05 2.41 -1.34
N LEU A 51 -16.23 2.17 -0.04
CA LEU A 51 -17.36 1.42 0.47
C LEU A 51 -18.42 2.35 1.10
N PRO A 52 -19.70 1.98 1.01
CA PRO A 52 -20.75 2.69 1.74
C PRO A 52 -20.49 2.68 3.25
N LYS A 53 -21.01 3.68 3.95
CA LYS A 53 -20.82 3.84 5.41
C LYS A 53 -21.31 2.65 6.22
N GLU A 54 -22.32 1.95 5.76
CA GLU A 54 -22.87 0.76 6.42
C GLU A 54 -22.05 -0.52 6.17
N HIS A 55 -20.98 -0.44 5.39
CA HIS A 55 -20.14 -1.60 5.06
C HIS A 55 -18.78 -1.61 5.80
N THR A 56 -18.51 -0.62 6.64
CA THR A 56 -17.25 -0.56 7.40
C THR A 56 -17.54 -0.43 8.88
N TYR A 57 -16.75 -1.13 9.68
CA TYR A 57 -17.04 -1.34 11.10
C TYR A 57 -15.79 -1.23 11.97
N SER A 58 -16.03 -0.83 13.22
CA SER A 58 -15.05 -0.90 14.30
C SER A 58 -15.79 -1.33 15.56
N GLY A 59 -15.33 -2.41 16.21
CA GLY A 59 -16.00 -2.95 17.38
C GLY A 59 -17.48 -3.31 17.13
N ALA A 60 -17.77 -3.89 15.98
CA ALA A 60 -19.11 -4.27 15.52
C ALA A 60 -20.09 -3.09 15.32
N LYS A 61 -19.59 -1.86 15.30
CA LYS A 61 -20.37 -0.65 15.03
C LYS A 61 -19.88 0.00 13.73
N GLU A 62 -20.81 0.60 12.98
CA GLU A 62 -20.44 1.36 11.78
C GLU A 62 -19.42 2.44 12.15
N ALA A 63 -18.35 2.50 11.36
CA ALA A 63 -17.30 3.49 11.55
C ALA A 63 -16.60 3.77 10.22
N SER A 64 -16.16 5.02 10.06
CA SER A 64 -15.32 5.38 8.90
C SER A 64 -13.90 4.89 9.13
N VAL A 65 -13.36 4.19 8.15
CA VAL A 65 -12.03 3.57 8.21
C VAL A 65 -11.26 3.77 6.91
N ALA A 66 -9.94 3.64 7.01
CA ALA A 66 -9.05 3.58 5.86
C ALA A 66 -8.11 2.38 6.04
N PHE A 67 -8.04 1.53 5.03
CA PHE A 67 -7.13 0.38 5.01
C PHE A 67 -6.16 0.52 3.84
N VAL A 68 -4.88 0.54 4.15
CA VAL A 68 -3.78 0.48 3.19
C VAL A 68 -3.15 -0.88 3.33
N GLU A 69 -3.31 -1.74 2.33
CA GLU A 69 -2.77 -3.10 2.37
C GLU A 69 -1.83 -3.35 1.22
N TRP A 70 -0.59 -3.73 1.54
CA TRP A 70 0.40 -4.18 0.58
C TRP A 70 0.54 -5.68 0.65
N LYS A 71 0.56 -6.33 -0.53
CA LYS A 71 1.06 -7.70 -0.67
C LYS A 71 2.39 -7.64 -1.38
N VAL A 72 3.41 -8.21 -0.78
CA VAL A 72 4.79 -8.07 -1.26
C VAL A 72 5.56 -9.38 -1.11
N PRO A 73 6.63 -9.56 -1.90
CA PRO A 73 7.58 -10.64 -1.65
C PRO A 73 8.24 -10.45 -0.28
N SER A 74 8.74 -11.54 0.30
CA SER A 74 9.26 -11.53 1.67
C SER A 74 10.49 -10.64 1.89
N PHE A 75 11.21 -10.24 0.84
CA PHE A 75 12.33 -9.31 0.97
C PHE A 75 11.89 -7.84 1.08
N ALA A 76 10.71 -7.48 0.61
CA ALA A 76 10.20 -6.11 0.70
C ALA A 76 9.68 -5.83 2.11
N PHE A 77 9.87 -4.63 2.61
CA PHE A 77 9.52 -4.25 3.98
C PHE A 77 10.18 -5.14 5.05
N ALA A 78 11.33 -5.72 4.76
CA ALA A 78 12.03 -6.59 5.70
C ALA A 78 12.79 -5.79 6.78
N SER A 79 13.21 -4.56 6.47
CA SER A 79 13.92 -3.68 7.41
C SER A 79 12.94 -3.00 8.36
N ARG A 80 13.31 -2.93 9.63
CA ARG A 80 12.50 -2.20 10.64
C ARG A 80 12.37 -0.73 10.32
N ASP A 81 13.43 -0.10 9.83
CA ASP A 81 13.41 1.33 9.44
C ASP A 81 12.41 1.60 8.32
N VAL A 82 12.38 0.73 7.32
CA VAL A 82 11.41 0.83 6.22
C VAL A 82 9.99 0.62 6.73
N GLN A 83 9.77 -0.36 7.59
CA GLN A 83 8.45 -0.62 8.19
C GLN A 83 7.94 0.61 8.94
N VAL A 84 8.75 1.14 9.86
CA VAL A 84 8.37 2.31 10.67
C VAL A 84 8.15 3.53 9.79
N GLY A 85 9.10 3.85 8.93
CA GLY A 85 9.05 5.06 8.11
C GLY A 85 7.91 5.05 7.10
N TYR A 86 7.71 3.93 6.42
CA TYR A 86 6.62 3.83 5.46
C TYR A 86 5.24 3.90 6.13
N ILE A 87 5.01 3.15 7.20
CA ILE A 87 3.71 3.12 7.88
C ILE A 87 3.36 4.52 8.41
N GLU A 88 4.33 5.23 8.96
CA GLU A 88 4.14 6.61 9.40
C GLU A 88 3.79 7.54 8.24
N GLU A 89 4.54 7.47 7.14
CA GLU A 89 4.28 8.30 5.96
C GLU A 89 2.94 7.97 5.30
N ALA A 90 2.61 6.69 5.15
CA ALA A 90 1.33 6.26 4.58
C ALA A 90 0.14 6.76 5.41
N THR A 91 0.24 6.69 6.72
CA THR A 91 -0.78 7.22 7.62
C THR A 91 -0.93 8.73 7.45
N SER A 92 0.18 9.45 7.37
CA SER A 92 0.18 10.90 7.15
C SER A 92 -0.44 11.28 5.80
N ILE A 93 -0.17 10.52 4.75
CA ILE A 93 -0.76 10.77 3.42
C ILE A 93 -2.29 10.73 3.49
N ILE A 94 -2.85 9.68 4.06
CA ILE A 94 -4.32 9.56 4.18
C ILE A 94 -4.88 10.67 5.06
N HIS A 95 -4.24 10.91 6.19
CA HIS A 95 -4.69 11.96 7.12
C HIS A 95 -4.71 13.34 6.47
N GLU A 96 -3.63 13.73 5.80
CA GLU A 96 -3.53 15.01 5.09
C GLU A 96 -4.59 15.14 4.00
N LEU A 97 -4.74 14.12 3.15
CA LEU A 97 -5.70 14.14 2.04
C LEU A 97 -7.15 14.16 2.51
N SER A 98 -7.42 13.69 3.72
CA SER A 98 -8.75 13.82 4.33
C SER A 98 -9.03 15.25 4.80
N GLY A 99 -8.08 16.17 4.69
CA GLY A 99 -8.20 17.51 5.30
C GLY A 99 -8.01 17.49 6.81
N ALA A 100 -7.29 16.49 7.30
CA ALA A 100 -7.00 16.23 8.72
C ALA A 100 -8.25 15.94 9.57
N HIS A 101 -9.40 15.65 8.93
CA HIS A 101 -10.62 15.31 9.68
C HIS A 101 -10.72 13.82 10.03
N HIS A 102 -10.09 12.95 9.24
CA HIS A 102 -10.10 11.51 9.51
C HIS A 102 -8.99 11.16 10.51
N PRO A 103 -9.32 10.61 11.68
CA PRO A 103 -8.31 10.39 12.73
C PRO A 103 -7.30 9.31 12.34
N LYS A 104 -6.05 9.50 12.71
CA LYS A 104 -4.96 8.54 12.42
C LYS A 104 -5.22 7.17 13.03
N GLU A 105 -5.92 7.11 14.15
CA GLU A 105 -6.32 5.87 14.83
C GLU A 105 -7.30 5.02 14.01
N ARG A 106 -7.84 5.58 12.95
CA ARG A 106 -8.76 4.90 12.02
C ARG A 106 -8.13 4.65 10.65
N ILE A 107 -6.81 4.64 10.61
CA ILE A 107 -6.02 4.31 9.42
C ILE A 107 -5.14 3.12 9.75
N TRP A 108 -5.35 2.00 9.06
CA TRP A 108 -4.55 0.79 9.22
C TRP A 108 -3.68 0.61 7.99
N VAL A 109 -2.39 0.39 8.21
CA VAL A 109 -1.41 0.12 7.16
C VAL A 109 -0.83 -1.26 7.46
N ASN A 110 -1.10 -2.23 6.60
CA ASN A 110 -0.66 -3.60 6.79
C ASN A 110 0.14 -4.09 5.59
N VAL A 111 1.18 -4.85 5.88
CA VAL A 111 2.03 -5.49 4.88
C VAL A 111 1.90 -7.00 5.05
N VAL A 112 1.48 -7.66 3.97
CA VAL A 112 1.34 -9.13 3.93
C VAL A 112 2.43 -9.68 3.03
N HIS A 113 3.23 -10.59 3.54
CA HIS A 113 4.36 -11.17 2.83
C HIS A 113 4.02 -12.51 2.21
N ALA A 114 4.39 -12.68 0.93
CA ALA A 114 4.43 -13.99 0.30
C ALA A 114 5.75 -14.67 0.65
N VAL A 115 5.72 -15.96 0.90
CA VAL A 115 6.95 -16.75 1.10
C VAL A 115 7.79 -16.77 -0.18
N ASP A 116 9.09 -16.96 -0.05
CA ASP A 116 10.00 -17.10 -1.19
C ASP A 116 9.52 -18.21 -2.14
N GLY A 117 9.45 -17.87 -3.43
CA GLY A 117 8.95 -18.79 -4.46
C GLY A 117 7.45 -18.72 -4.71
N ALA A 118 6.69 -17.97 -3.92
CA ALA A 118 5.24 -17.86 -4.06
C ALA A 118 4.78 -16.54 -4.70
N TRP A 119 5.64 -15.91 -5.51
CA TRP A 119 5.30 -14.69 -6.22
C TRP A 119 4.95 -14.97 -7.67
N GLY A 120 3.67 -14.98 -8.00
CA GLY A 120 3.18 -15.37 -9.32
C GLY A 120 2.92 -14.18 -10.23
N ILE A 121 3.55 -14.18 -11.42
CA ILE A 121 3.27 -13.25 -12.51
C ILE A 121 3.31 -14.03 -13.82
N ALA A 122 2.31 -13.86 -14.66
CA ALA A 122 2.25 -14.48 -15.98
C ALA A 122 2.37 -16.03 -15.95
N GLY A 123 1.87 -16.66 -14.91
CA GLY A 123 1.94 -18.10 -14.74
C GLY A 123 3.28 -18.63 -14.22
N MET A 124 4.22 -17.75 -13.88
CA MET A 124 5.52 -18.13 -13.35
C MET A 124 5.60 -17.81 -11.85
N ALA A 125 6.11 -18.76 -11.08
CA ALA A 125 6.34 -18.60 -9.63
C ALA A 125 7.78 -18.13 -9.42
N PHE A 126 7.94 -16.84 -9.09
CA PHE A 126 9.24 -16.23 -8.90
C PHE A 126 9.76 -16.42 -7.49
N THR A 127 11.07 -16.69 -7.39
CA THR A 127 11.80 -16.62 -6.13
C THR A 127 12.24 -15.18 -5.84
N ASN A 128 12.60 -14.92 -4.59
CA ASN A 128 13.16 -13.61 -4.20
C ASN A 128 14.44 -13.28 -5.00
N ALA A 129 15.29 -14.29 -5.24
CA ALA A 129 16.51 -14.11 -6.03
C ALA A 129 16.20 -13.65 -7.45
N GLN A 130 15.22 -14.27 -8.11
CA GLN A 130 14.80 -13.87 -9.46
C GLN A 130 14.22 -12.45 -9.49
N LEU A 131 13.43 -12.09 -8.50
CA LEU A 131 12.87 -10.73 -8.41
C LEU A 131 13.96 -9.70 -8.14
N GLY A 132 14.94 -10.02 -7.28
CA GLY A 132 16.08 -9.15 -6.98
C GLY A 132 16.96 -8.89 -8.21
N GLU A 133 17.21 -9.90 -9.03
CA GLU A 133 17.93 -9.77 -10.31
C GLU A 133 17.21 -8.83 -11.26
N GLY A 134 15.89 -8.99 -11.41
CA GLY A 134 15.07 -8.09 -12.25
C GLY A 134 15.11 -6.65 -11.77
N ALA A 135 15.06 -6.40 -10.48
CA ALA A 135 15.16 -5.07 -9.89
C ALA A 135 16.54 -4.45 -10.11
N ALA A 136 17.60 -5.23 -9.95
CA ALA A 136 18.98 -4.76 -10.10
C ALA A 136 19.34 -4.43 -11.55
N SER A 137 18.67 -5.06 -12.53
CA SER A 137 18.94 -4.84 -13.96
C SER A 137 18.18 -3.64 -14.55
N ALA A 138 17.37 -2.97 -13.75
CA ALA A 138 16.51 -1.87 -14.22
C ALA A 138 17.20 -0.49 -14.15
#